data_32495730f476398e60bf7ca46b4c4222
#
_entry.id   32495730f476398e60bf7ca46b4c4222
#
_cell.length_a   1.000
_cell.length_b   1.000
_cell.length_c   1.000
_cell.angle_alpha   90.00
_cell.angle_beta   90.00
_cell.angle_gamma   90.00
#
_symmetry.space_group_name_H-M   'P 1'
#
loop_
_entity.id
_entity.type
_entity.pdbx_description
1 polymer ?
#
loop_
_entity_poly.entity_id
_entity_poly.type
_entity_poly.pdbx_seq_one_letter_code
_entity_poly.pdbx_strand_id
1 'polypeptide(L)'
;METLRADVWVIGSGAAGFMAAITARLAGADVAVVGKSGPGKGTSTTFAVGAFAGPWDGQTEAAYKERVLTAGRGLNEGGMVDIAAAEAPDRFQDLIDWGLT
;
A
#
# COMPACT_ATOMS: atom_id res chain seq x y z
N MET A 1 -9.00 21.44 26.32
CA MET A 1 -8.24 20.62 25.36
C MET A 1 -9.17 19.52 24.84
N GLU A 2 -9.27 19.42 23.56
CA GLU A 2 -10.07 18.37 22.92
C GLU A 2 -9.27 17.06 22.90
N THR A 3 -9.92 15.96 23.28
CA THR A 3 -9.28 14.64 23.31
C THR A 3 -9.97 13.75 22.28
N LEU A 4 -9.20 13.24 21.32
CA LEU A 4 -9.66 12.24 20.37
C LEU A 4 -9.29 10.84 20.87
N ARG A 5 -10.21 9.89 20.67
CA ARG A 5 -10.00 8.48 21.03
C ARG A 5 -10.26 7.63 19.78
N ALA A 6 -9.45 6.61 19.61
CA ALA A 6 -9.61 5.59 18.57
C ALA A 6 -8.99 4.27 19.07
N ASP A 7 -9.50 3.15 18.56
CA ASP A 7 -8.93 1.83 18.86
C ASP A 7 -7.59 1.64 18.15
N VAL A 8 -7.47 2.19 16.94
CA VAL A 8 -6.27 2.11 16.12
C VAL A 8 -5.88 3.50 15.62
N TRP A 9 -4.62 3.86 15.85
CA TRP A 9 -4.01 5.07 15.30
C TRP A 9 -3.04 4.71 14.20
N VAL A 10 -3.30 5.18 12.98
CA VAL A 10 -2.42 5.00 11.82
C VAL A 10 -1.63 6.26 11.59
N ILE A 11 -0.31 6.16 11.65
CA ILE A 11 0.60 7.29 11.41
C ILE A 11 1.10 7.23 9.97
N GLY A 12 0.61 8.13 9.15
CA GLY A 12 0.92 8.22 7.73
C GLY A 12 -0.33 8.08 6.85
N SER A 13 -0.47 8.98 5.88
CA SER A 13 -1.63 9.07 4.97
C SER A 13 -1.28 8.73 3.52
N GLY A 14 -0.28 7.89 3.30
CA GLY A 14 0.01 7.27 2.01
C GLY A 14 -0.81 5.99 1.79
N ALA A 15 -0.58 5.28 0.69
CA ALA A 15 -1.32 4.06 0.35
C ALA A 15 -1.26 2.99 1.45
N ALA A 16 -0.09 2.76 2.04
CA ALA A 16 0.08 1.79 3.12
C ALA A 16 -0.74 2.17 4.37
N GLY A 17 -0.74 3.45 4.75
CA GLY A 17 -1.50 3.93 5.89
C GLY A 17 -3.02 3.82 5.65
N PHE A 18 -3.50 4.18 4.48
CA PHE A 18 -4.90 4.01 4.15
C PHE A 18 -5.33 2.55 4.07
N MET A 19 -4.48 1.67 3.51
CA MET A 19 -4.77 0.23 3.50
C MET A 19 -4.89 -0.32 4.92
N ALA A 20 -3.98 0.04 5.82
CA ALA A 20 -4.03 -0.35 7.23
C ALA A 20 -5.30 0.18 7.91
N ALA A 21 -5.66 1.44 7.67
CA ALA A 21 -6.86 2.06 8.23
C ALA A 21 -8.15 1.38 7.74
N ILE A 22 -8.25 1.12 6.44
CA ILE A 22 -9.41 0.44 5.83
C ILE A 22 -9.53 -0.98 6.40
N THR A 23 -8.42 -1.73 6.46
CA THR A 23 -8.41 -3.09 7.00
C THR A 23 -8.86 -3.13 8.46
N ALA A 24 -8.34 -2.23 9.29
CA ALA A 24 -8.74 -2.12 10.68
C ALA A 24 -10.22 -1.74 10.82
N ARG A 25 -10.70 -0.81 9.98
CA ARG A 25 -12.11 -0.40 9.98
C ARG A 25 -13.04 -1.53 9.56
N LEU A 26 -12.67 -2.30 8.55
CA LEU A 26 -13.43 -3.48 8.12
C LEU A 26 -13.47 -4.58 9.19
N ALA A 27 -12.47 -4.65 10.05
CA ALA A 27 -12.44 -5.51 11.23
C ALA A 27 -13.26 -4.97 12.42
N GLY A 28 -13.90 -3.81 12.27
CA GLY A 28 -14.80 -3.24 13.27
C GLY A 28 -14.16 -2.23 14.23
N ALA A 29 -12.87 -1.90 14.07
CA ALA A 29 -12.18 -0.94 14.91
C ALA A 29 -12.61 0.51 14.60
N ASP A 30 -12.57 1.37 15.61
CA ASP A 30 -12.59 2.81 15.41
C ASP A 30 -11.17 3.30 15.08
N VAL A 31 -11.01 4.02 13.97
CA VAL A 31 -9.69 4.30 13.39
C VAL A 31 -9.48 5.79 13.19
N ALA A 32 -8.32 6.26 13.61
CA ALA A 32 -7.83 7.61 13.31
C ALA A 32 -6.56 7.55 12.46
N VAL A 33 -6.47 8.39 11.45
CA VAL A 33 -5.27 8.54 10.60
C VAL A 33 -4.64 9.88 10.86
N VAL A 34 -3.34 9.88 11.13
CA VAL A 34 -2.55 11.09 11.36
C VAL A 34 -1.54 11.28 10.23
N GLY A 35 -1.57 12.42 9.59
CA GLY A 35 -0.64 12.79 8.52
C GLY A 35 -0.02 14.16 8.76
N LYS A 36 1.09 14.44 8.09
CA LYS A 36 1.75 15.77 8.13
C LYS A 36 0.94 16.86 7.41
N SER A 37 0.15 16.45 6.43
CA SER A 37 -0.65 17.32 5.57
C SER A 37 -2.08 16.76 5.48
N GLY A 38 -2.94 17.37 4.69
CA GLY A 38 -4.25 16.82 4.40
C GLY A 38 -4.18 15.38 3.85
N PRO A 39 -5.29 14.63 3.92
CA PRO A 39 -5.33 13.23 3.51
C PRO A 39 -4.70 13.00 2.13
N GLY A 40 -3.77 12.06 2.03
CA GLY A 40 -3.07 11.70 0.80
C GLY A 40 -2.08 12.73 0.26
N LYS A 41 -1.92 13.90 0.88
CA LYS A 41 -1.01 14.95 0.40
C LYS A 41 0.42 14.77 0.92
N GLY A 42 1.40 15.11 0.07
CA GLY A 42 2.82 15.10 0.44
C GLY A 42 3.37 13.72 0.75
N THR A 43 2.81 12.68 0.15
CA THR A 43 3.23 11.29 0.33
C THR A 43 3.92 10.75 -0.94
N SER A 44 4.73 9.71 -0.80
CA SER A 44 5.33 9.01 -1.96
C SER A 44 4.26 8.51 -2.93
N THR A 45 3.11 8.11 -2.44
CA THR A 45 1.95 7.70 -3.25
C THR A 45 1.46 8.83 -4.15
N THR A 46 1.42 10.05 -3.65
CA THR A 46 1.00 11.23 -4.44
C THR A 46 1.97 11.52 -5.60
N PHE A 47 3.24 11.20 -5.43
CA PHE A 47 4.27 11.40 -6.44
C PHE A 47 4.47 10.20 -7.39
N ALA A 48 3.72 9.13 -7.23
CA ALA A 48 3.87 7.88 -7.98
C ALA A 48 3.26 7.91 -9.40
N VAL A 49 3.00 9.04 -9.98
CA VAL A 49 2.50 9.29 -11.35
C VAL A 49 1.35 8.38 -11.82
N GLY A 50 0.61 7.79 -10.90
CA GLY A 50 -0.51 6.89 -11.22
C GLY A 50 -0.12 5.53 -11.80
N ALA A 51 1.13 5.09 -11.60
CA ALA A 51 1.61 3.80 -12.07
C ALA A 51 1.69 2.77 -10.94
N PHE A 52 1.30 1.55 -11.26
CA PHE A 52 1.41 0.39 -10.38
C PHE A 52 2.32 -0.65 -11.04
N ALA A 53 3.20 -1.27 -10.26
CA ALA A 53 4.05 -2.35 -10.72
C ALA A 53 3.66 -3.67 -10.04
N GLY A 54 3.54 -4.73 -10.81
CA GLY A 54 3.19 -6.05 -10.31
C GLY A 54 3.24 -7.11 -11.41
N PRO A 55 2.97 -8.38 -11.06
CA PRO A 55 2.95 -9.48 -12.01
C PRO A 55 1.62 -9.55 -12.76
N TRP A 56 1.39 -8.66 -13.70
CA TRP A 56 0.24 -8.64 -14.61
C TRP A 56 0.68 -8.45 -16.06
N ASP A 57 -0.27 -8.38 -16.99
CA ASP A 57 -0.04 -8.24 -18.43
C ASP A 57 0.87 -9.34 -19.04
N GLY A 58 0.68 -10.60 -18.58
CA GLY A 58 1.45 -11.75 -19.03
C GLY A 58 2.81 -11.92 -18.33
N GLN A 59 3.15 -11.06 -17.38
CA GLN A 59 4.34 -11.23 -16.56
C GLN A 59 4.07 -12.23 -15.43
N THR A 60 4.94 -13.22 -15.28
CA THR A 60 4.86 -14.18 -14.18
C THR A 60 5.35 -13.53 -12.86
N GLU A 61 4.88 -14.08 -11.74
CA GLU A 61 5.37 -13.70 -10.42
C GLU A 61 6.90 -13.84 -10.31
N ALA A 62 7.47 -14.92 -10.83
CA ALA A 62 8.91 -15.15 -10.82
C ALA A 62 9.68 -14.09 -11.60
N ALA A 63 9.21 -13.72 -12.81
CA ALA A 63 9.83 -12.68 -13.61
C ALA A 63 9.73 -11.29 -12.95
N TYR A 64 8.63 -11.01 -12.29
CA TYR A 64 8.48 -9.79 -11.50
C TYR A 64 9.46 -9.72 -10.34
N LYS A 65 9.58 -10.81 -9.54
CA LYS A 65 10.54 -10.93 -8.45
C LYS A 65 11.98 -10.70 -8.92
N GLU A 66 12.39 -11.38 -10.00
CA GLU A 66 13.73 -11.23 -10.58
C GLU A 66 14.03 -9.77 -10.95
N ARG A 67 13.09 -9.08 -11.58
CA ARG A 67 13.23 -7.65 -11.92
C ARG A 67 13.41 -6.78 -10.68
N VAL A 68 12.59 -6.99 -9.65
CA VAL A 68 12.65 -6.22 -8.41
C VAL A 68 13.97 -6.45 -7.69
N LEU A 69 14.42 -7.70 -7.57
CA LEU A 69 15.69 -8.05 -6.93
C LEU A 69 16.88 -7.49 -7.71
N THR A 70 16.86 -7.55 -9.04
CA THR A 70 17.91 -6.98 -9.89
C THR A 70 17.98 -5.45 -9.76
N ALA A 71 16.83 -4.78 -9.79
CA ALA A 71 16.76 -3.33 -9.62
C ALA A 71 17.24 -2.87 -8.24
N GLY A 72 16.96 -3.66 -7.22
CA GLY A 72 17.37 -3.38 -5.84
C GLY A 72 18.85 -3.63 -5.53
N ARG A 73 19.58 -4.27 -6.44
CA ARG A 73 21.05 -4.49 -6.32
C ARG A 73 21.49 -5.08 -4.99
N GLY A 74 20.73 -6.01 -4.44
CA GLY A 74 21.03 -6.67 -3.16
C GLY A 74 20.57 -5.91 -1.90
N LEU A 75 19.91 -4.77 -2.05
CA LEU A 75 19.33 -4.01 -0.93
C LEU A 75 17.93 -4.50 -0.53
N ASN A 76 17.30 -5.31 -1.38
CA ASN A 76 15.97 -5.86 -1.11
C ASN A 76 16.02 -6.91 0.00
N GLU A 77 14.98 -6.91 0.81
CA GLU A 77 14.67 -8.02 1.70
C GLU A 77 13.79 -9.02 0.92
N GLY A 78 14.32 -10.25 0.69
CA GLY A 78 13.73 -11.23 -0.21
C GLY A 78 12.31 -11.65 0.18
N GLY A 79 12.04 -11.83 1.48
CA GLY A 79 10.71 -12.18 1.97
C GLY A 79 9.67 -11.10 1.71
N MET A 80 10.05 -9.84 1.78
CA MET A 80 9.17 -8.72 1.44
C MET A 80 8.86 -8.68 -0.06
N VAL A 81 9.84 -9.00 -0.90
CA VAL A 81 9.62 -9.11 -2.37
C VAL A 81 8.67 -10.26 -2.69
N ASP A 82 8.79 -11.38 -2.00
CA ASP A 82 7.89 -12.53 -2.15
C ASP A 82 6.44 -12.17 -1.81
N ILE A 83 6.22 -11.53 -0.67
CA ILE A 83 4.89 -11.07 -0.26
C ILE A 83 4.33 -10.05 -1.25
N ALA A 84 5.11 -9.05 -1.63
CA ALA A 84 4.67 -8.03 -2.57
C ALA A 84 4.27 -8.62 -3.93
N ALA A 85 5.05 -9.58 -4.45
CA ALA A 85 4.75 -10.23 -5.72
C ALA A 85 3.49 -11.12 -5.66
N ALA A 86 3.31 -11.84 -4.56
CA ALA A 86 2.16 -12.72 -4.37
C ALA A 86 0.85 -11.94 -4.16
N GLU A 87 0.89 -10.84 -3.40
CA GLU A 87 -0.32 -10.12 -3.01
C GLU A 87 -0.69 -8.95 -3.97
N ALA A 88 0.25 -8.47 -4.79
CA ALA A 88 0.02 -7.31 -5.65
C ALA A 88 -1.22 -7.42 -6.54
N PRO A 89 -1.53 -8.56 -7.19
CA PRO A 89 -2.73 -8.69 -8.02
C PRO A 89 -4.02 -8.46 -7.24
N ASP A 90 -4.14 -9.07 -6.07
CA ASP A 90 -5.33 -8.93 -5.21
C ASP A 90 -5.48 -7.50 -4.70
N ARG A 91 -4.38 -6.89 -4.29
CA ARG A 91 -4.41 -5.49 -3.82
C ARG A 91 -4.75 -4.51 -4.94
N PHE A 92 -4.31 -4.79 -6.15
CA PHE A 92 -4.70 -3.99 -7.32
C PHE A 92 -6.20 -4.16 -7.64
N GLN A 93 -6.72 -5.39 -7.52
CA GLN A 93 -8.15 -5.65 -7.70
C GLN A 93 -9.00 -4.90 -6.66
N ASP A 94 -8.57 -4.85 -5.39
CA ASP A 94 -9.24 -4.06 -4.36
C ASP A 94 -9.38 -2.59 -4.78
N LEU A 95 -8.33 -1.99 -5.36
CA LEU A 95 -8.37 -0.60 -5.83
C LEU A 95 -9.39 -0.40 -6.96
N ILE A 96 -9.47 -1.34 -7.89
CA ILE A 96 -10.47 -1.33 -8.97
C ILE A 96 -11.88 -1.41 -8.38
N ASP A 97 -12.09 -2.33 -7.46
CA ASP A 97 -13.39 -2.54 -6.79
C ASP A 97 -13.81 -1.29 -5.98
N TRP A 98 -12.86 -0.52 -5.49
CA TRP A 98 -13.10 0.76 -4.81
C TRP A 98 -13.24 1.96 -5.76
N GLY A 99 -13.16 1.75 -7.08
CA GLY A 99 -13.47 2.76 -8.08
C GLY A 99 -12.26 3.36 -8.79
N LEU A 100 -11.09 2.75 -8.73
CA LEU A 100 -9.96 3.14 -9.56
C LEU A 100 -10.32 2.87 -11.03
N THR A 101 -10.18 3.89 -11.88
CA THR A 101 -10.45 3.83 -13.33
C THR A 101 -9.22 4.22 -14.13
#